data_e73bdd495bb5a13525fa9bd594984581
#
_entry.id   e73bdd495bb5a13525fa9bd594984581
#
_cell.length_a   1.000
_cell.length_b   1.000
_cell.length_c   1.000
_cell.angle_alpha   90.00
_cell.angle_beta   90.00
_cell.angle_gamma   90.00
#
_symmetry.space_group_name_H-M   'P 1'
#
loop_
_entity.id
_entity.type
_entity.pdbx_description
1 polymer ?
#
loop_
_entity_poly.entity_id
_entity_poly.type
_entity_poly.pdbx_seq_one_letter_code
_entity_poly.pdbx_strand_id
1 'polypeptide(L)'
;MILAAMRVPALRRALLFIGVPVLVILVTKVVAGREVRTAISSASLFKKEPPPPAELVNVPVAVPRDHVIVLDDSLFGRSGKVRVRLLDGREAENVAGLKDVFGPAAISRPSVLGMATVEDPQAFSFITLRPWREKRGGYVGPYRMGWWPGERTVVAANYENPVGFIEVTPENQRTRLSAHFHLNDFLTHDQDHVWPKYVVLREALLDKLELVLTTMEKQGFPSENVRVLSGFRAPYYNAGLVAEGAARASRHQFGDASDIIVDNDRNGRMDDLNRDGRVDFKDTEVILRAVERVERTYPELVGGLGLYAGMGPSGPFAHIDVRGSRARWTNSGSARRSAAPRYAWSGGDPTRAERVQGCSASGASAALCVGVR
;
A
#
# COMPACT_ATOMS: atom_id res chain seq x y z
N MET A 1 65.67 -7.29 -2.08
CA MET A 1 64.52 -6.44 -1.81
C MET A 1 63.37 -6.77 -2.78
N ILE A 2 62.92 -8.03 -2.79
CA ILE A 2 61.81 -8.50 -3.64
C ILE A 2 61.16 -9.65 -2.86
N LEU A 3 60.29 -9.36 -1.85
CA LEU A 3 59.57 -10.40 -1.13
C LEU A 3 58.28 -9.91 -0.43
N ALA A 4 57.75 -8.76 -0.83
CA ALA A 4 56.57 -8.18 -0.16
C ALA A 4 55.32 -8.06 -1.04
N ALA A 5 55.30 -8.48 -2.29
CA ALA A 5 54.19 -8.20 -3.21
C ALA A 5 53.29 -9.40 -3.60
N MET A 6 53.57 -10.60 -3.10
CA MET A 6 52.86 -11.81 -3.61
C MET A 6 51.89 -12.49 -2.65
N ARG A 7 51.57 -11.95 -1.46
CA ARG A 7 50.74 -12.66 -0.48
C ARG A 7 49.32 -12.10 -0.29
N VAL A 8 48.96 -10.95 -0.87
CA VAL A 8 47.64 -10.34 -0.61
C VAL A 8 46.55 -10.78 -1.59
N PRO A 9 46.79 -11.10 -2.86
CA PRO A 9 45.70 -11.44 -3.78
C PRO A 9 45.10 -12.84 -3.54
N ALA A 10 45.91 -13.79 -3.11
CA ALA A 10 45.44 -15.18 -2.96
C ALA A 10 44.54 -15.37 -1.73
N LEU A 11 44.80 -14.68 -0.61
CA LEU A 11 43.98 -14.77 0.60
C LEU A 11 42.60 -14.09 0.43
N ARG A 12 42.54 -12.97 -0.29
CA ARG A 12 41.28 -12.31 -0.62
C ARG A 12 40.40 -13.13 -1.58
N ARG A 13 41.02 -13.85 -2.55
CA ARG A 13 40.27 -14.73 -3.45
C ARG A 13 39.75 -15.99 -2.72
N ALA A 14 40.46 -16.53 -1.76
CA ALA A 14 40.04 -17.69 -0.99
C ALA A 14 38.86 -17.31 -0.04
N LEU A 15 38.87 -16.13 0.58
CA LEU A 15 37.76 -15.65 1.42
C LEU A 15 36.50 -15.32 0.61
N LEU A 16 36.64 -14.81 -0.61
CA LEU A 16 35.50 -14.58 -1.51
C LEU A 16 34.86 -15.90 -2.00
N PHE A 17 35.68 -16.94 -2.27
CA PHE A 17 35.16 -18.23 -2.70
C PHE A 17 34.51 -19.05 -1.59
N ILE A 18 34.88 -18.83 -0.33
CA ILE A 18 34.26 -19.51 0.82
C ILE A 18 33.00 -18.73 1.27
N GLY A 19 32.97 -17.43 1.13
CA GLY A 19 31.82 -16.60 1.51
C GLY A 19 30.59 -16.78 0.60
N VAL A 20 30.81 -16.90 -0.71
CA VAL A 20 29.71 -16.99 -1.69
C VAL A 20 28.90 -18.30 -1.59
N PRO A 21 29.50 -19.49 -1.47
CA PRO A 21 28.72 -20.72 -1.30
C PRO A 21 28.00 -20.80 0.05
N VAL A 22 28.57 -20.23 1.13
CA VAL A 22 27.91 -20.16 2.43
C VAL A 22 26.70 -19.22 2.39
N LEU A 23 26.81 -18.08 1.70
CA LEU A 23 25.70 -17.14 1.53
C LEU A 23 24.57 -17.73 0.66
N VAL A 24 24.91 -18.44 -0.42
CA VAL A 24 23.92 -19.11 -1.28
C VAL A 24 23.21 -20.26 -0.56
N ILE A 25 23.94 -21.05 0.24
CA ILE A 25 23.34 -22.11 1.06
C ILE A 25 22.45 -21.51 2.17
N LEU A 26 22.82 -20.38 2.76
CA LEU A 26 22.01 -19.66 3.74
C LEU A 26 20.70 -19.15 3.11
N VAL A 27 20.75 -18.56 1.94
CA VAL A 27 19.58 -18.04 1.23
C VAL A 27 18.65 -19.16 0.77
N THR A 28 19.17 -20.27 0.24
CA THR A 28 18.35 -21.44 -0.14
C THR A 28 17.73 -22.17 1.07
N LYS A 29 18.34 -22.11 2.23
CA LYS A 29 17.81 -22.73 3.45
C LYS A 29 16.82 -21.86 4.22
N VAL A 30 16.87 -20.54 4.07
CA VAL A 30 15.88 -19.61 4.69
C VAL A 30 14.47 -19.87 4.16
N VAL A 31 14.33 -20.31 2.92
CA VAL A 31 13.03 -20.65 2.32
C VAL A 31 12.50 -21.98 2.88
N ALA A 32 13.36 -22.90 3.29
CA ALA A 32 12.98 -24.17 3.88
C ALA A 32 12.63 -24.10 5.39
N GLY A 33 12.52 -22.92 6.00
CA GLY A 33 12.05 -22.68 7.37
C GLY A 33 12.96 -23.26 8.45
N ARG A 34 12.76 -24.50 8.86
CA ARG A 34 13.42 -25.11 10.03
C ARG A 34 14.93 -25.33 9.87
N GLU A 35 15.40 -25.59 8.68
CA GLU A 35 16.82 -25.88 8.40
C GLU A 35 17.71 -24.64 8.37
N VAL A 36 17.16 -23.49 8.06
CA VAL A 36 17.90 -22.22 8.12
C VAL A 36 18.26 -21.85 9.54
N ARG A 37 17.37 -22.12 10.50
CA ARG A 37 17.65 -21.88 11.91
C ARG A 37 18.86 -22.71 12.37
N THR A 38 18.95 -23.94 11.88
CA THR A 38 20.08 -24.84 12.21
C THR A 38 21.37 -24.38 11.52
N ALA A 39 21.30 -23.89 10.29
CA ALA A 39 22.48 -23.40 9.57
C ALA A 39 23.00 -22.07 10.12
N ILE A 40 22.11 -21.16 10.53
CA ILE A 40 22.50 -19.90 11.19
C ILE A 40 23.05 -20.17 12.58
N SER A 41 22.45 -21.08 13.33
CA SER A 41 22.92 -21.46 14.65
C SER A 41 24.28 -22.16 14.64
N SER A 42 24.59 -22.95 13.62
CA SER A 42 25.89 -23.60 13.46
C SER A 42 26.99 -22.70 12.89
N ALA A 43 26.62 -21.61 12.20
CA ALA A 43 27.56 -20.62 11.70
C ALA A 43 27.90 -19.53 12.73
N SER A 44 27.12 -19.36 13.79
CA SER A 44 27.35 -18.38 14.84
C SER A 44 28.10 -18.99 16.04
N LEU A 45 29.39 -19.26 15.85
CA LEU A 45 30.29 -19.60 16.98
C LEU A 45 30.61 -18.40 17.87
N PHE A 46 29.94 -17.23 17.67
CA PHE A 46 30.16 -16.03 18.47
C PHE A 46 28.84 -15.39 18.88
N LYS A 47 28.55 -15.53 20.19
CA LYS A 47 27.46 -14.95 20.97
C LYS A 47 26.04 -15.49 20.71
N LYS A 48 25.54 -16.04 21.81
CA LYS A 48 24.18 -16.53 22.03
C LYS A 48 23.23 -15.32 22.13
N GLU A 49 22.84 -14.75 20.99
CA GLU A 49 21.63 -13.96 20.94
C GLU A 49 20.43 -14.90 20.74
N PRO A 50 19.31 -14.68 21.43
CA PRO A 50 18.10 -15.45 21.13
C PRO A 50 17.78 -15.31 19.64
N PRO A 51 17.37 -16.38 18.95
CA PRO A 51 16.97 -16.28 17.56
C PRO A 51 15.83 -15.25 17.48
N PRO A 52 15.87 -14.32 16.51
CA PRO A 52 14.75 -13.43 16.29
C PRO A 52 13.49 -14.27 16.11
N PRO A 53 12.32 -13.77 16.55
CA PRO A 53 11.05 -14.43 16.30
C PRO A 53 10.98 -14.79 14.81
N ALA A 54 10.28 -15.89 14.49
CA ALA A 54 10.21 -16.42 13.12
C ALA A 54 9.41 -15.49 12.22
N GLU A 55 9.94 -14.31 11.97
CA GLU A 55 9.44 -13.33 11.06
C GLU A 55 10.00 -13.61 9.68
N LEU A 56 9.09 -13.57 8.73
CA LEU A 56 9.39 -13.75 7.33
C LEU A 56 10.31 -12.62 6.89
N VAL A 57 11.57 -12.94 6.78
CA VAL A 57 12.54 -12.05 6.17
C VAL A 57 12.12 -11.91 4.71
N ASN A 58 11.88 -10.70 4.28
CA ASN A 58 11.59 -10.36 2.89
C ASN A 58 12.87 -10.52 2.06
N VAL A 59 13.27 -11.77 1.84
CA VAL A 59 14.44 -12.08 1.03
C VAL A 59 13.95 -12.41 -0.38
N PRO A 60 14.37 -11.65 -1.39
CA PRO A 60 14.15 -12.05 -2.78
C PRO A 60 14.78 -13.41 -3.00
N VAL A 61 13.98 -14.41 -3.28
CA VAL A 61 14.48 -15.76 -3.56
C VAL A 61 14.75 -15.86 -5.05
N ALA A 62 15.99 -16.10 -5.41
CA ALA A 62 16.32 -16.54 -6.77
C ALA A 62 15.67 -17.92 -6.98
N VAL A 63 14.69 -18.02 -7.86
CA VAL A 63 14.01 -19.27 -8.18
C VAL A 63 15.01 -20.19 -8.88
N PRO A 64 15.26 -21.42 -8.36
CA PRO A 64 16.07 -22.41 -9.07
C PRO A 64 15.47 -22.67 -10.45
N ARG A 65 16.32 -22.90 -11.47
CA ARG A 65 15.88 -23.07 -12.87
C ARG A 65 14.89 -24.19 -13.12
N ASP A 66 14.75 -25.12 -12.22
CA ASP A 66 13.89 -26.30 -12.27
C ASP A 66 12.49 -26.08 -11.64
N HIS A 67 12.29 -24.95 -10.96
CA HIS A 67 11.02 -24.55 -10.33
C HIS A 67 10.61 -23.17 -10.85
N VAL A 68 10.07 -23.14 -12.06
CA VAL A 68 9.67 -21.91 -12.72
C VAL A 68 8.23 -21.58 -12.33
N ILE A 69 8.03 -20.53 -11.53
CA ILE A 69 6.74 -19.86 -11.51
C ILE A 69 6.68 -19.04 -12.80
N VAL A 70 5.83 -19.44 -13.72
CA VAL A 70 5.61 -18.68 -14.95
C VAL A 70 4.85 -17.41 -14.56
N LEU A 71 5.50 -16.26 -14.63
CA LEU A 71 4.83 -14.98 -14.52
C LEU A 71 4.15 -14.70 -15.86
N ASP A 72 2.85 -14.90 -15.91
CA ASP A 72 2.01 -14.51 -17.04
C ASP A 72 1.95 -12.98 -17.12
N ASP A 73 1.98 -12.43 -18.32
CA ASP A 73 1.90 -10.98 -18.57
C ASP A 73 0.67 -10.34 -17.92
N SER A 74 -0.42 -11.10 -17.73
CA SER A 74 -1.63 -10.62 -17.04
C SER A 74 -1.40 -10.20 -15.58
N LEU A 75 -0.37 -10.75 -14.92
CA LEU A 75 -0.01 -10.41 -13.55
C LEU A 75 0.53 -8.99 -13.41
N PHE A 76 1.10 -8.45 -14.49
CA PHE A 76 1.67 -7.10 -14.49
C PHE A 76 0.64 -5.98 -14.73
N GLY A 77 -0.64 -6.33 -14.80
CA GLY A 77 -1.72 -5.41 -15.09
C GLY A 77 -1.74 -4.92 -16.53
N ARG A 78 -2.70 -4.06 -16.87
CA ARG A 78 -2.76 -3.42 -18.21
C ARG A 78 -1.61 -2.45 -18.46
N SER A 79 -1.04 -1.92 -17.39
CA SER A 79 0.14 -1.05 -17.46
C SER A 79 1.43 -1.79 -17.78
N GLY A 80 1.49 -3.10 -17.52
CA GLY A 80 2.72 -3.88 -17.52
C GLY A 80 3.68 -3.51 -16.36
N LYS A 81 3.22 -2.67 -15.42
CA LYS A 81 4.06 -2.09 -14.37
C LYS A 81 3.71 -2.56 -12.96
N VAL A 82 2.61 -3.28 -12.75
CA VAL A 82 2.27 -3.91 -11.46
C VAL A 82 3.29 -5.00 -11.14
N ARG A 83 3.69 -5.10 -9.88
CA ARG A 83 4.74 -6.04 -9.42
C ARG A 83 4.28 -6.85 -8.22
N VAL A 84 2.98 -6.94 -8.01
CA VAL A 84 2.41 -7.66 -6.88
C VAL A 84 1.14 -8.42 -7.31
N ARG A 85 0.93 -9.59 -6.71
CA ARG A 85 -0.34 -10.30 -6.69
C ARG A 85 -0.78 -10.48 -5.24
N LEU A 86 -1.99 -10.02 -4.93
CA LEU A 86 -2.59 -10.19 -3.62
C LEU A 86 -3.43 -11.46 -3.63
N LEU A 87 -3.18 -12.37 -2.70
CA LEU A 87 -3.79 -13.69 -2.67
C LEU A 87 -4.51 -13.91 -1.34
N ASP A 88 -5.77 -14.31 -1.39
CA ASP A 88 -6.37 -14.94 -0.23
C ASP A 88 -5.78 -16.36 -0.03
N GLY A 89 -6.08 -17.00 1.11
CA GLY A 89 -5.49 -18.30 1.43
C GLY A 89 -5.84 -19.40 0.44
N ARG A 90 -6.99 -19.31 -0.26
CA ARG A 90 -7.41 -20.28 -1.29
C ARG A 90 -6.70 -20.01 -2.61
N GLU A 91 -6.60 -18.75 -2.99
CA GLU A 91 -5.87 -18.34 -4.18
C GLU A 91 -4.39 -18.71 -4.09
N ALA A 92 -3.77 -18.53 -2.92
CA ALA A 92 -2.37 -18.89 -2.69
C ALA A 92 -2.10 -20.40 -2.88
N GLU A 93 -3.05 -21.25 -2.52
CA GLU A 93 -2.97 -22.71 -2.75
C GLU A 93 -3.09 -23.09 -4.24
N ASN A 94 -3.75 -22.26 -5.04
CA ASN A 94 -4.04 -22.53 -6.44
C ASN A 94 -2.99 -21.97 -7.42
N VAL A 95 -2.09 -21.08 -6.97
CA VAL A 95 -1.01 -20.58 -7.82
C VAL A 95 0.00 -21.67 -8.06
N ALA A 96 0.11 -22.12 -9.31
CA ALA A 96 1.02 -23.20 -9.70
C ALA A 96 2.46 -22.87 -9.33
N GLY A 97 3.15 -23.80 -8.70
CA GLY A 97 4.55 -23.65 -8.28
C GLY A 97 4.78 -22.82 -7.02
N LEU A 98 3.82 -22.04 -6.53
CA LEU A 98 4.03 -21.17 -5.36
C LEU A 98 4.37 -22.00 -4.11
N LYS A 99 3.62 -23.09 -3.90
CA LYS A 99 3.85 -24.02 -2.79
C LYS A 99 5.18 -24.76 -2.91
N ASP A 100 5.57 -25.11 -4.11
CA ASP A 100 6.79 -25.85 -4.38
C ASP A 100 8.03 -24.97 -4.15
N VAL A 101 7.94 -23.69 -4.54
CA VAL A 101 9.04 -22.71 -4.40
C VAL A 101 9.16 -22.22 -2.96
N PHE A 102 8.06 -21.82 -2.34
CA PHE A 102 8.09 -21.16 -1.02
C PHE A 102 7.72 -22.10 0.14
N GLY A 103 7.21 -23.29 -0.16
CA GLY A 103 6.74 -24.26 0.82
C GLY A 103 5.33 -23.97 1.37
N PRO A 104 4.65 -25.01 1.90
CA PRO A 104 3.27 -24.89 2.36
C PRO A 104 3.10 -23.94 3.56
N ALA A 105 4.11 -23.80 4.40
CA ALA A 105 4.04 -22.89 5.55
C ALA A 105 4.04 -21.42 5.15
N ALA A 106 4.69 -21.06 4.06
CA ALA A 106 4.76 -19.68 3.57
C ALA A 106 3.44 -19.21 2.97
N ILE A 107 2.71 -20.09 2.27
CA ILE A 107 1.42 -19.76 1.65
C ILE A 107 0.24 -19.84 2.62
N SER A 108 0.36 -20.56 3.74
CA SER A 108 -0.70 -20.71 4.74
C SER A 108 -0.75 -19.58 5.77
N ARG A 109 0.16 -18.60 5.70
CA ARG A 109 0.28 -17.48 6.63
C ARG A 109 0.31 -16.16 5.86
N PRO A 110 -0.11 -15.03 6.49
CA PRO A 110 0.15 -13.71 5.95
C PRO A 110 1.65 -13.56 5.67
N SER A 111 2.00 -13.22 4.43
CA SER A 111 3.40 -13.20 4.01
C SER A 111 3.59 -12.35 2.76
N VAL A 112 4.83 -11.89 2.56
CA VAL A 112 5.31 -11.31 1.31
C VAL A 112 6.34 -12.27 0.72
N LEU A 113 6.03 -12.86 -0.40
CA LEU A 113 6.87 -13.84 -1.10
C LEU A 113 7.48 -13.17 -2.33
N GLY A 114 8.71 -12.68 -2.18
CA GLY A 114 9.42 -11.95 -3.23
C GLY A 114 10.07 -12.89 -4.24
N MET A 115 10.01 -12.52 -5.50
CA MET A 115 10.73 -13.12 -6.60
C MET A 115 11.77 -12.15 -7.14
N ALA A 116 12.95 -12.66 -7.44
CA ALA A 116 14.05 -11.90 -8.04
C ALA A 116 14.44 -12.49 -9.39
N THR A 117 14.88 -11.65 -10.30
CA THR A 117 15.63 -12.04 -11.51
C THR A 117 17.08 -11.61 -11.36
N VAL A 118 17.89 -11.95 -12.37
CA VAL A 118 19.30 -11.50 -12.41
C VAL A 118 19.39 -9.97 -12.49
N GLU A 119 18.44 -9.35 -13.19
CA GLU A 119 18.42 -7.91 -13.44
C GLU A 119 17.64 -7.14 -12.36
N ASP A 120 16.70 -7.79 -11.69
CA ASP A 120 15.79 -7.13 -10.75
C ASP A 120 15.61 -7.95 -9.47
N PRO A 121 16.19 -7.48 -8.34
CA PRO A 121 16.06 -8.18 -7.05
C PRO A 121 14.65 -8.16 -6.45
N GLN A 122 13.74 -7.35 -7.01
CA GLN A 122 12.33 -7.27 -6.63
C GLN A 122 11.43 -7.34 -7.87
N ALA A 123 11.63 -8.35 -8.69
CA ALA A 123 10.92 -8.49 -9.96
C ALA A 123 9.41 -8.61 -9.77
N PHE A 124 8.97 -9.40 -8.79
CA PHE A 124 7.58 -9.61 -8.48
C PHE A 124 7.39 -10.08 -7.03
N SER A 125 6.21 -9.86 -6.44
CA SER A 125 5.88 -10.35 -5.10
C SER A 125 4.48 -10.95 -5.06
N PHE A 126 4.33 -12.10 -4.39
CA PHE A 126 3.03 -12.62 -3.98
C PHE A 126 2.81 -12.26 -2.52
N ILE A 127 1.67 -11.62 -2.22
CA ILE A 127 1.31 -11.25 -0.86
C ILE A 127 0.09 -12.07 -0.44
N THR A 128 0.29 -12.95 0.54
CA THR A 128 -0.80 -13.71 1.15
C THR A 128 -1.47 -12.86 2.22
N LEU A 129 -2.75 -12.62 2.05
CA LEU A 129 -3.53 -11.76 2.93
C LEU A 129 -3.82 -12.45 4.27
N ARG A 130 -3.79 -11.67 5.35
CA ARG A 130 -4.40 -12.04 6.62
C ARG A 130 -5.92 -12.07 6.44
N PRO A 131 -6.60 -13.18 6.74
CA PRO A 131 -8.03 -13.31 6.50
C PRO A 131 -8.86 -12.28 7.27
N TRP A 132 -9.92 -11.76 6.63
CA TRP A 132 -10.88 -10.85 7.26
C TRP A 132 -11.40 -11.36 8.60
N ARG A 133 -11.68 -12.67 8.71
CA ARG A 133 -12.19 -13.30 9.93
C ARG A 133 -11.28 -13.16 11.15
N GLU A 134 -10.04 -12.73 10.98
CA GLU A 134 -9.11 -12.50 12.08
C GLU A 134 -9.24 -11.11 12.71
N LYS A 135 -10.01 -10.22 12.10
CA LYS A 135 -10.40 -8.97 12.73
C LYS A 135 -11.34 -9.22 13.91
N ARG A 136 -11.03 -8.67 15.07
CA ARG A 136 -11.79 -8.82 16.32
C ARG A 136 -12.00 -7.48 17.01
N GLY A 137 -13.24 -7.14 17.35
CA GLY A 137 -13.53 -5.95 18.15
C GLY A 137 -13.00 -4.63 17.57
N GLY A 138 -12.90 -4.52 16.26
CA GLY A 138 -12.31 -3.35 15.61
C GLY A 138 -10.78 -3.37 15.53
N TYR A 139 -10.13 -4.50 15.84
CA TYR A 139 -8.67 -4.66 15.79
C TYR A 139 -8.26 -5.80 14.86
N VAL A 140 -7.08 -5.68 14.26
CA VAL A 140 -6.34 -6.76 13.63
C VAL A 140 -4.99 -6.84 14.36
N GLY A 141 -4.77 -7.94 15.09
CA GLY A 141 -3.64 -7.98 16.03
C GLY A 141 -3.65 -6.78 16.98
N PRO A 142 -2.55 -6.07 17.16
CA PRO A 142 -2.46 -4.89 18.02
C PRO A 142 -3.01 -3.61 17.36
N TYR A 143 -3.24 -3.61 16.05
CA TYR A 143 -3.57 -2.43 15.28
C TYR A 143 -5.07 -2.14 15.31
N ARG A 144 -5.46 -0.91 15.69
CA ARG A 144 -6.85 -0.47 15.73
C ARG A 144 -7.32 -0.10 14.33
N MET A 145 -8.15 -0.96 13.76
CA MET A 145 -8.66 -0.83 12.40
C MET A 145 -10.00 -0.05 12.35
N GLY A 146 -10.87 -0.27 13.32
CA GLY A 146 -12.24 0.28 13.34
C GLY A 146 -13.25 -0.62 12.63
N TRP A 147 -14.35 -0.04 12.13
CA TRP A 147 -15.51 -0.75 11.62
C TRP A 147 -15.87 -0.26 10.22
N TRP A 148 -15.98 -1.17 9.27
CA TRP A 148 -16.49 -0.86 7.94
C TRP A 148 -18.01 -0.71 7.96
N PRO A 149 -18.58 0.08 7.04
CA PRO A 149 -20.04 0.20 6.92
C PRO A 149 -20.76 -1.16 6.78
N GLY A 150 -20.21 -2.07 5.97
CA GLY A 150 -20.74 -3.41 5.73
C GLY A 150 -20.75 -4.36 6.93
N GLU A 151 -20.08 -4.00 8.02
CA GLU A 151 -20.14 -4.78 9.28
C GLU A 151 -21.40 -4.47 10.11
N ARG A 152 -22.08 -3.36 9.82
CA ARG A 152 -23.19 -2.85 10.63
C ARG A 152 -24.51 -2.78 9.86
N THR A 153 -24.44 -2.65 8.55
CA THR A 153 -25.61 -2.48 7.67
C THR A 153 -25.38 -3.21 6.35
N VAL A 154 -26.47 -3.52 5.66
CA VAL A 154 -26.40 -3.95 4.27
C VAL A 154 -25.91 -2.79 3.42
N VAL A 155 -24.90 -3.05 2.59
CA VAL A 155 -24.27 -2.07 1.73
C VAL A 155 -24.31 -2.52 0.26
N ALA A 156 -24.12 -1.59 -0.66
CA ALA A 156 -23.95 -1.93 -2.07
C ALA A 156 -22.64 -2.74 -2.28
N ALA A 157 -22.60 -3.56 -3.33
CA ALA A 157 -21.49 -4.48 -3.61
C ALA A 157 -20.10 -3.82 -3.61
N ASN A 158 -20.00 -2.57 -4.08
CA ASN A 158 -18.74 -1.83 -4.05
C ASN A 158 -18.33 -1.30 -2.67
N TYR A 159 -19.14 -1.52 -1.63
CA TYR A 159 -18.87 -1.20 -0.23
C TYR A 159 -18.82 -2.45 0.65
N GLU A 160 -18.71 -3.62 0.07
CA GLU A 160 -18.50 -4.86 0.81
C GLU A 160 -17.19 -4.84 1.59
N ASN A 161 -17.15 -5.63 2.66
CA ASN A 161 -15.95 -5.75 3.48
C ASN A 161 -14.79 -6.31 2.66
N PRO A 162 -13.55 -5.88 2.95
CA PRO A 162 -12.36 -6.46 2.32
C PRO A 162 -12.26 -7.97 2.54
N VAL A 163 -11.66 -8.69 1.61
CA VAL A 163 -11.42 -10.14 1.75
C VAL A 163 -10.36 -10.45 2.81
N GLY A 164 -9.43 -9.50 3.03
CA GLY A 164 -8.35 -9.64 4.00
C GLY A 164 -7.48 -8.39 4.07
N PHE A 165 -6.37 -8.53 4.77
CA PHE A 165 -5.43 -7.45 5.06
C PHE A 165 -4.01 -7.85 4.64
N ILE A 166 -3.28 -6.93 4.05
CA ILE A 166 -1.83 -7.03 3.91
C ILE A 166 -1.22 -6.74 5.28
N GLU A 167 -0.44 -7.69 5.81
CA GLU A 167 0.33 -7.46 7.03
C GLU A 167 1.64 -6.76 6.68
N VAL A 168 1.86 -5.60 7.28
CA VAL A 168 3.02 -4.76 7.03
C VAL A 168 3.88 -4.68 8.28
N THR A 169 5.14 -5.05 8.13
CA THR A 169 6.16 -4.98 9.18
C THR A 169 7.23 -3.95 8.80
N PRO A 170 8.12 -3.55 9.73
CA PRO A 170 9.25 -2.70 9.40
C PRO A 170 10.14 -3.27 8.28
N GLU A 171 10.22 -4.61 8.17
CA GLU A 171 11.08 -5.30 7.20
C GLU A 171 10.47 -5.31 5.79
N ASN A 172 9.13 -5.50 5.68
CA ASN A 172 8.47 -5.65 4.38
C ASN A 172 7.83 -4.36 3.84
N GLN A 173 7.78 -3.28 4.63
CA GLN A 173 7.10 -2.03 4.24
C GLN A 173 7.63 -1.42 2.94
N ARG A 174 8.85 -1.73 2.54
CA ARG A 174 9.46 -1.27 1.29
C ARG A 174 9.26 -2.22 0.11
N THR A 175 8.40 -3.22 0.24
CA THR A 175 8.04 -4.10 -0.88
C THR A 175 7.50 -3.27 -2.03
N ARG A 176 8.09 -3.47 -3.21
CA ARG A 176 7.67 -2.82 -4.44
C ARG A 176 6.33 -3.41 -4.91
N LEU A 177 5.33 -2.57 -5.07
CA LEU A 177 4.00 -2.95 -5.54
C LEU A 177 3.83 -2.72 -7.04
N SER A 178 4.53 -1.71 -7.57
CA SER A 178 4.54 -1.39 -9.00
C SER A 178 5.81 -0.60 -9.34
N ALA A 179 5.91 -0.07 -10.55
CA ALA A 179 7.10 0.69 -10.95
C ALA A 179 7.35 1.93 -10.07
N HIS A 180 6.29 2.61 -9.62
CA HIS A 180 6.41 3.86 -8.85
C HIS A 180 6.01 3.73 -7.38
N PHE A 181 5.35 2.64 -6.97
CA PHE A 181 4.74 2.55 -5.65
C PHE A 181 5.27 1.39 -4.82
N HIS A 182 5.40 1.65 -3.51
CA HIS A 182 5.79 0.70 -2.49
C HIS A 182 4.70 0.53 -1.44
N LEU A 183 4.78 -0.50 -0.64
CA LEU A 183 3.75 -0.83 0.35
C LEU A 183 3.57 0.25 1.42
N ASN A 184 4.66 0.89 1.85
CA ASN A 184 4.60 1.98 2.83
C ASN A 184 3.87 3.24 2.32
N ASP A 185 3.77 3.44 1.00
CA ASP A 185 3.06 4.58 0.43
C ASP A 185 1.56 4.54 0.71
N PHE A 186 1.02 3.34 1.00
CA PHE A 186 -0.39 3.12 1.26
C PHE A 186 -0.75 2.96 2.74
N LEU A 187 0.19 3.12 3.66
CA LEU A 187 -0.07 3.04 5.10
C LEU A 187 -0.98 4.18 5.56
N THR A 188 -1.87 3.88 6.50
CA THR A 188 -2.60 4.92 7.23
C THR A 188 -1.63 5.74 8.09
N HIS A 189 -1.84 7.06 8.15
CA HIS A 189 -0.99 7.99 8.90
C HIS A 189 -1.43 8.06 10.37
N ASP A 190 -1.46 6.91 11.04
CA ASP A 190 -1.79 6.80 12.46
C ASP A 190 -1.00 5.69 13.13
N GLN A 191 -1.09 5.61 14.45
CA GLN A 191 -0.53 4.52 15.24
C GLN A 191 0.95 4.23 14.88
N ASP A 192 1.79 5.26 14.81
CA ASP A 192 3.16 5.18 14.27
C ASP A 192 4.03 4.12 14.94
N HIS A 193 3.80 3.88 16.24
CA HIS A 193 4.56 2.91 17.04
C HIS A 193 3.94 1.50 17.09
N VAL A 194 2.80 1.29 16.42
CA VAL A 194 2.13 -0.02 16.42
C VAL A 194 2.54 -0.81 15.20
N TRP A 195 3.09 -1.99 15.45
CA TRP A 195 3.44 -2.99 14.43
C TRP A 195 2.95 -4.38 14.83
N PRO A 196 2.59 -5.24 13.89
CA PRO A 196 2.47 -4.94 12.46
C PRO A 196 1.33 -3.96 12.18
N LYS A 197 1.45 -3.21 11.07
CA LYS A 197 0.36 -2.42 10.48
C LYS A 197 -0.42 -3.27 9.48
N TYR A 198 -1.61 -2.80 9.09
CA TYR A 198 -2.44 -3.54 8.14
C TYR A 198 -3.01 -2.60 7.10
N VAL A 199 -2.96 -3.04 5.84
CA VAL A 199 -3.44 -2.27 4.68
C VAL A 199 -4.45 -3.11 3.91
N VAL A 200 -5.48 -2.44 3.42
CA VAL A 200 -6.32 -2.96 2.33
C VAL A 200 -5.89 -2.26 1.05
N LEU A 201 -5.70 -3.02 -0.01
CA LEU A 201 -5.30 -2.49 -1.31
C LEU A 201 -5.93 -3.34 -2.42
N ARG A 202 -6.24 -2.71 -3.56
CA ARG A 202 -6.67 -3.38 -4.78
C ARG A 202 -5.63 -3.19 -5.87
N GLU A 203 -5.24 -4.27 -6.53
CA GLU A 203 -4.28 -4.25 -7.65
C GLU A 203 -4.74 -3.32 -8.79
N ALA A 204 -6.05 -3.28 -9.04
CA ALA A 204 -6.64 -2.39 -10.04
C ALA A 204 -6.35 -0.90 -9.79
N LEU A 205 -6.19 -0.47 -8.51
CA LEU A 205 -5.78 0.89 -8.19
C LEU A 205 -4.34 1.14 -8.63
N LEU A 206 -3.42 0.22 -8.33
CA LEU A 206 -2.02 0.31 -8.75
C LEU A 206 -1.92 0.42 -10.27
N ASP A 207 -2.65 -0.47 -10.97
CA ASP A 207 -2.66 -0.51 -12.42
C ASP A 207 -3.18 0.80 -13.03
N LYS A 208 -4.28 1.35 -12.49
CA LYS A 208 -4.81 2.64 -12.91
C LYS A 208 -3.82 3.78 -12.68
N LEU A 209 -3.19 3.83 -11.51
CA LEU A 209 -2.20 4.86 -11.20
C LEU A 209 -1.03 4.80 -12.20
N GLU A 210 -0.47 3.62 -12.45
CA GLU A 210 0.62 3.43 -13.42
C GLU A 210 0.23 3.83 -14.85
N LEU A 211 -1.00 3.50 -15.26
CA LEU A 211 -1.54 3.93 -16.57
C LEU A 211 -1.71 5.44 -16.67
N VAL A 212 -2.14 6.09 -15.59
CA VAL A 212 -2.28 7.55 -15.52
C VAL A 212 -0.91 8.21 -15.68
N LEU A 213 0.10 7.76 -14.93
CA LEU A 213 1.47 8.28 -15.03
C LEU A 213 2.04 8.07 -16.44
N THR A 214 1.94 6.85 -16.97
CA THR A 214 2.37 6.54 -18.34
C THR A 214 1.65 7.42 -19.38
N THR A 215 0.36 7.75 -19.16
CA THR A 215 -0.41 8.61 -20.05
C THR A 215 0.08 10.05 -19.97
N MET A 216 0.40 10.55 -18.77
CA MET A 216 0.99 11.87 -18.58
C MET A 216 2.34 12.00 -19.29
N GLU A 217 3.23 11.03 -19.10
CA GLU A 217 4.55 10.97 -19.76
C GLU A 217 4.40 11.03 -21.30
N LYS A 218 3.52 10.20 -21.86
CA LYS A 218 3.22 10.20 -23.31
C LYS A 218 2.65 11.54 -23.82
N GLN A 219 2.08 12.34 -22.95
CA GLN A 219 1.57 13.67 -23.25
C GLN A 219 2.61 14.79 -23.01
N GLY A 220 3.83 14.43 -22.63
CA GLY A 220 4.94 15.36 -22.37
C GLY A 220 4.91 15.99 -20.98
N PHE A 221 4.18 15.39 -20.02
CA PHE A 221 4.16 15.79 -18.62
C PHE A 221 4.99 14.78 -17.82
N PRO A 222 6.22 15.10 -17.40
CA PRO A 222 7.04 14.22 -16.58
C PRO A 222 6.30 13.80 -15.31
N SER A 223 6.35 12.50 -14.99
CA SER A 223 5.68 11.92 -13.83
C SER A 223 6.51 10.80 -13.20
N GLU A 224 7.84 10.97 -13.21
CA GLU A 224 8.80 9.99 -12.70
C GLU A 224 8.76 9.86 -11.17
N ASN A 225 8.45 10.95 -10.47
CA ASN A 225 8.30 10.96 -9.03
C ASN A 225 6.89 11.37 -8.65
N VAL A 226 6.16 10.42 -8.06
CA VAL A 226 4.80 10.61 -7.57
C VAL A 226 4.77 10.32 -6.09
N ARG A 227 4.07 11.15 -5.36
CA ARG A 227 3.91 10.98 -3.93
C ARG A 227 2.44 10.68 -3.61
N VAL A 228 2.22 9.61 -2.86
CA VAL A 228 0.93 9.30 -2.24
C VAL A 228 0.80 10.15 -0.97
N LEU A 229 -0.18 11.03 -0.95
CA LEU A 229 -0.51 11.82 0.24
C LEU A 229 -1.40 11.04 1.19
N SER A 230 -2.24 10.17 0.64
CA SER A 230 -3.11 9.27 1.39
C SER A 230 -3.45 8.07 0.52
N GLY A 231 -3.08 6.88 0.97
CA GLY A 231 -3.48 5.61 0.41
C GLY A 231 -4.65 5.00 1.19
N PHE A 232 -4.44 3.84 1.80
CA PHE A 232 -5.44 3.22 2.67
C PHE A 232 -5.69 4.07 3.92
N ARG A 233 -6.95 4.17 4.33
CA ARG A 233 -7.36 4.77 5.59
C ARG A 233 -8.12 3.75 6.42
N ALA A 234 -7.54 3.33 7.54
CA ALA A 234 -8.28 2.51 8.50
C ALA A 234 -9.61 3.21 8.86
N PRO A 235 -10.74 2.50 8.94
CA PRO A 235 -12.03 3.11 9.28
C PRO A 235 -11.99 3.94 10.56
N TYR A 236 -11.21 3.52 11.56
CA TYR A 236 -11.00 4.29 12.78
C TYR A 236 -10.36 5.66 12.49
N TYR A 237 -9.31 5.68 11.71
CA TYR A 237 -8.64 6.92 11.31
C TYR A 237 -9.55 7.81 10.45
N ASN A 238 -10.24 7.21 9.48
CA ASN A 238 -11.19 7.93 8.63
C ASN A 238 -12.33 8.58 9.43
N ALA A 239 -12.81 7.93 10.50
CA ALA A 239 -13.84 8.50 11.37
C ALA A 239 -13.38 9.81 12.02
N GLY A 240 -12.10 9.94 12.37
CA GLY A 240 -11.51 11.20 12.86
C GLY A 240 -11.52 12.30 11.81
N LEU A 241 -11.31 11.96 10.53
CA LEU A 241 -11.25 12.93 9.43
C LEU A 241 -12.63 13.40 8.93
N VAL A 242 -13.74 12.78 9.37
CA VAL A 242 -15.11 13.17 8.93
C VAL A 242 -15.43 14.60 9.32
N ALA A 243 -14.97 15.04 10.49
CA ALA A 243 -15.15 16.44 10.93
C ALA A 243 -14.37 17.44 10.05
N GLU A 244 -13.35 16.99 9.35
CA GLU A 244 -12.52 17.76 8.41
C GLU A 244 -13.04 17.69 6.97
N GLY A 245 -14.15 16.97 6.74
CA GLY A 245 -14.80 16.87 5.43
C GLY A 245 -14.56 15.56 4.69
N ALA A 246 -13.90 14.57 5.30
CA ALA A 246 -13.79 13.25 4.69
C ALA A 246 -15.17 12.56 4.62
N ALA A 247 -15.42 11.82 3.55
CA ALA A 247 -16.62 11.01 3.45
C ALA A 247 -16.63 9.88 4.50
N ARG A 248 -17.77 9.64 5.15
CA ARG A 248 -17.92 8.54 6.14
C ARG A 248 -17.58 7.18 5.53
N ALA A 249 -18.07 6.89 4.33
CA ALA A 249 -17.75 5.71 3.55
C ALA A 249 -16.71 6.06 2.47
N SER A 250 -15.57 6.62 2.87
CA SER A 250 -14.48 6.98 1.97
C SER A 250 -13.92 5.75 1.25
N ARG A 251 -13.62 5.89 -0.05
CA ARG A 251 -13.01 4.81 -0.86
C ARG A 251 -11.64 4.40 -0.35
N HIS A 252 -10.91 5.27 0.30
CA HIS A 252 -9.64 4.93 0.96
C HIS A 252 -9.77 3.76 1.95
N GLN A 253 -10.93 3.57 2.59
CA GLN A 253 -11.16 2.45 3.51
C GLN A 253 -11.24 1.09 2.80
N PHE A 254 -11.46 1.09 1.48
CA PHE A 254 -11.61 -0.12 0.68
C PHE A 254 -10.35 -0.43 -0.16
N GLY A 255 -9.28 0.36 0.04
CA GLY A 255 -7.99 0.18 -0.63
C GLY A 255 -8.03 0.39 -2.14
N ASP A 256 -9.05 1.07 -2.63
CA ASP A 256 -9.26 1.34 -4.04
C ASP A 256 -9.20 2.83 -4.39
N ALA A 257 -8.63 3.64 -3.50
CA ALA A 257 -8.42 5.08 -3.70
C ALA A 257 -7.05 5.54 -3.21
N SER A 258 -6.53 6.57 -3.88
CA SER A 258 -5.30 7.27 -3.50
C SER A 258 -5.40 8.76 -3.79
N ASP A 259 -4.90 9.58 -2.87
CA ASP A 259 -4.65 11.00 -3.08
C ASP A 259 -3.18 11.16 -3.48
N ILE A 260 -2.90 11.75 -4.64
CA ILE A 260 -1.55 11.85 -5.20
C ILE A 260 -1.18 13.27 -5.62
N ILE A 261 0.13 13.53 -5.59
CA ILE A 261 0.77 14.64 -6.28
C ILE A 261 1.89 14.12 -7.18
N VAL A 262 2.22 14.87 -8.22
CA VAL A 262 3.46 14.71 -8.99
C VAL A 262 4.49 15.65 -8.37
N ASP A 263 5.65 15.12 -8.00
CA ASP A 263 6.69 15.78 -7.19
C ASP A 263 8.07 15.37 -7.73
N ASN A 264 8.35 15.73 -9.00
CA ASN A 264 9.56 15.29 -9.69
C ASN A 264 10.84 15.84 -9.06
N ASP A 265 10.79 17.03 -8.47
CA ASP A 265 11.92 17.65 -7.78
C ASP A 265 12.06 17.20 -6.31
N ARG A 266 11.12 16.38 -5.82
CA ARG A 266 11.09 15.78 -4.46
C ARG A 266 11.06 16.81 -3.33
N ASN A 267 10.42 17.96 -3.57
CA ASN A 267 10.27 19.01 -2.56
C ASN A 267 9.05 18.81 -1.64
N GLY A 268 8.25 17.76 -1.87
CA GLY A 268 7.05 17.41 -1.10
C GLY A 268 5.80 18.15 -1.54
N ARG A 269 5.82 18.81 -2.70
CA ARG A 269 4.74 19.61 -3.25
C ARG A 269 4.39 19.18 -4.67
N MET A 270 3.16 19.50 -5.09
CA MET A 270 2.78 19.37 -6.50
C MET A 270 3.68 20.24 -7.37
N ASP A 271 4.09 19.72 -8.51
CA ASP A 271 4.81 20.45 -9.55
C ASP A 271 3.86 21.36 -10.37
N ASP A 272 4.41 22.38 -11.02
CA ASP A 272 3.76 23.15 -12.07
C ASP A 272 3.63 22.29 -13.34
N LEU A 273 2.59 21.45 -13.37
CA LEU A 273 2.39 20.49 -14.46
C LEU A 273 1.95 21.15 -15.76
N ASN A 274 1.19 22.24 -15.67
CA ASN A 274 0.69 22.95 -16.86
C ASN A 274 1.69 23.97 -17.41
N ARG A 275 2.79 24.23 -16.68
CA ARG A 275 3.88 25.14 -17.02
C ARG A 275 3.46 26.60 -17.19
N ASP A 276 2.51 27.06 -16.37
CA ASP A 276 2.07 28.45 -16.38
C ASP A 276 2.84 29.34 -15.38
N GLY A 277 3.84 28.76 -14.68
CA GLY A 277 4.68 29.41 -13.67
C GLY A 277 4.03 29.46 -12.29
N ARG A 278 2.97 28.71 -12.05
CA ARG A 278 2.25 28.64 -10.78
C ARG A 278 1.93 27.20 -10.42
N VAL A 279 1.99 26.89 -9.14
CA VAL A 279 1.49 25.61 -8.61
C VAL A 279 0.13 25.87 -8.02
N ASP A 280 -0.93 25.54 -8.76
CA ASP A 280 -2.31 25.78 -8.35
C ASP A 280 -3.27 24.66 -8.79
N PHE A 281 -4.57 24.87 -8.60
CA PHE A 281 -5.61 23.91 -8.95
C PHE A 281 -5.56 23.44 -10.41
N LYS A 282 -5.08 24.26 -11.34
CA LYS A 282 -5.05 23.92 -12.78
C LYS A 282 -4.03 22.80 -13.08
N ASP A 283 -3.02 22.60 -12.23
CA ASP A 283 -2.09 21.49 -12.39
C ASP A 283 -2.79 20.15 -12.24
N THR A 284 -3.79 20.08 -11.37
CA THR A 284 -4.60 18.85 -11.20
C THR A 284 -5.43 18.51 -12.45
N GLU A 285 -5.71 19.47 -13.33
CA GLU A 285 -6.41 19.23 -14.59
C GLU A 285 -5.57 18.43 -15.59
N VAL A 286 -4.24 18.48 -15.47
CA VAL A 286 -3.35 17.60 -16.24
C VAL A 286 -3.61 16.14 -15.88
N ILE A 287 -3.70 15.85 -14.58
CA ILE A 287 -4.04 14.52 -14.07
C ILE A 287 -5.46 14.11 -14.50
N LEU A 288 -6.43 15.04 -14.45
CA LEU A 288 -7.80 14.80 -14.95
C LEU A 288 -7.81 14.26 -16.39
N ARG A 289 -7.10 14.96 -17.30
CA ARG A 289 -7.04 14.56 -18.71
C ARG A 289 -6.45 13.16 -18.89
N ALA A 290 -5.43 12.82 -18.12
CA ALA A 290 -4.82 11.49 -18.14
C ALA A 290 -5.78 10.41 -17.61
N VAL A 291 -6.43 10.63 -16.46
CA VAL A 291 -7.43 9.71 -15.91
C VAL A 291 -8.58 9.47 -16.89
N GLU A 292 -9.11 10.52 -17.49
CA GLU A 292 -10.20 10.37 -18.45
C GLU A 292 -9.80 9.61 -19.71
N ARG A 293 -8.55 9.73 -20.14
CA ARG A 293 -8.03 8.93 -21.24
C ARG A 293 -7.89 7.46 -20.86
N VAL A 294 -7.35 7.18 -19.67
CA VAL A 294 -7.22 5.82 -19.13
C VAL A 294 -8.59 5.15 -19.03
N GLU A 295 -9.59 5.81 -18.43
CA GLU A 295 -10.92 5.24 -18.26
C GLU A 295 -11.68 5.02 -19.58
N ARG A 296 -11.40 5.81 -20.62
CA ARG A 296 -11.94 5.54 -21.97
C ARG A 296 -11.30 4.31 -22.61
N THR A 297 -10.01 4.06 -22.34
CA THR A 297 -9.28 2.95 -22.92
C THR A 297 -9.54 1.65 -22.14
N TYR A 298 -9.70 1.75 -20.82
CA TYR A 298 -9.87 0.67 -19.86
C TYR A 298 -11.12 0.90 -19.00
N PRO A 299 -12.33 0.63 -19.52
CA PRO A 299 -13.58 0.90 -18.81
C PRO A 299 -13.71 0.15 -17.46
N GLU A 300 -13.01 -0.98 -17.31
CA GLU A 300 -12.97 -1.75 -16.06
C GLU A 300 -12.27 -1.00 -14.92
N LEU A 301 -11.46 0.02 -15.23
CA LEU A 301 -10.78 0.87 -14.25
C LEU A 301 -11.55 2.17 -13.97
N VAL A 302 -12.80 2.28 -14.43
CA VAL A 302 -13.61 3.47 -14.20
C VAL A 302 -13.81 3.73 -12.70
N GLY A 303 -13.74 5.01 -12.30
CA GLY A 303 -13.89 5.37 -10.89
C GLY A 303 -14.09 6.84 -10.63
N GLY A 304 -13.82 7.22 -9.38
CA GLY A 304 -13.84 8.60 -8.92
C GLY A 304 -12.57 9.35 -9.28
N LEU A 305 -12.74 10.65 -9.48
CA LEU A 305 -11.66 11.61 -9.54
C LEU A 305 -12.11 12.90 -8.87
N GLY A 306 -11.39 13.27 -7.82
CA GLY A 306 -11.55 14.53 -7.10
C GLY A 306 -10.35 15.42 -7.30
N LEU A 307 -10.57 16.70 -7.64
CA LEU A 307 -9.50 17.68 -7.75
C LEU A 307 -9.60 18.66 -6.57
N TYR A 308 -8.49 18.87 -5.90
CA TYR A 308 -8.40 19.69 -4.70
C TYR A 308 -7.35 20.78 -4.85
N ALA A 309 -7.71 22.01 -4.46
CA ALA A 309 -6.76 23.11 -4.40
C ALA A 309 -5.66 22.90 -3.34
N GLY A 310 -5.92 22.04 -2.34
CA GLY A 310 -5.01 21.78 -1.26
C GLY A 310 -4.79 22.99 -0.35
N MET A 311 -5.02 22.78 0.94
CA MET A 311 -4.76 23.82 1.96
C MET A 311 -3.49 23.50 2.76
N GLY A 312 -2.92 22.31 2.54
CA GLY A 312 -1.72 21.83 3.23
C GLY A 312 -0.42 22.17 2.50
N PRO A 313 0.70 21.78 3.07
CA PRO A 313 2.04 22.09 2.55
C PRO A 313 2.30 21.48 1.16
N SER A 314 1.62 20.39 0.81
CA SER A 314 1.79 19.69 -0.48
C SER A 314 1.12 20.41 -1.66
N GLY A 315 0.31 21.44 -1.41
CA GLY A 315 -0.41 22.16 -2.45
C GLY A 315 -1.61 21.38 -3.02
N PRO A 316 -1.99 21.64 -4.29
CA PRO A 316 -3.10 20.96 -4.94
C PRO A 316 -2.81 19.47 -5.11
N PHE A 317 -3.87 18.63 -5.15
CA PHE A 317 -3.73 17.19 -5.31
C PHE A 317 -4.94 16.57 -6.01
N ALA A 318 -4.78 15.36 -6.49
CA ALA A 318 -5.84 14.59 -7.12
C ALA A 318 -6.16 13.33 -6.32
N HIS A 319 -7.45 13.12 -6.04
CA HIS A 319 -7.99 11.85 -5.58
C HIS A 319 -8.33 10.99 -6.80
N ILE A 320 -7.85 9.76 -6.82
CA ILE A 320 -8.13 8.78 -7.88
C ILE A 320 -8.63 7.49 -7.25
N ASP A 321 -9.71 6.91 -7.77
CA ASP A 321 -10.21 5.61 -7.31
C ASP A 321 -10.71 4.70 -8.44
N VAL A 322 -10.97 3.44 -8.10
CA VAL A 322 -11.47 2.38 -8.99
C VAL A 322 -12.79 1.78 -8.48
N ARG A 323 -13.71 2.64 -8.03
CA ARG A 323 -15.02 2.23 -7.46
C ARG A 323 -15.99 1.54 -8.44
N GLY A 324 -15.65 1.44 -9.71
CA GLY A 324 -16.49 0.81 -10.74
C GLY A 324 -17.59 1.71 -11.33
N SER A 325 -17.67 2.98 -10.91
CA SER A 325 -18.60 3.97 -11.45
C SER A 325 -17.98 5.34 -11.51
N ARG A 326 -18.27 6.07 -12.59
CA ARG A 326 -17.71 7.39 -12.81
C ARG A 326 -18.26 8.41 -11.80
N ALA A 327 -17.37 9.08 -11.07
CA ALA A 327 -17.68 10.20 -10.19
C ALA A 327 -16.63 11.31 -10.38
N ARG A 328 -17.06 12.58 -10.44
CA ARG A 328 -16.18 13.73 -10.61
C ARG A 328 -16.60 14.82 -9.64
N TRP A 329 -15.62 15.40 -8.95
CA TRP A 329 -15.86 16.54 -8.06
C TRP A 329 -14.62 17.43 -7.97
N THR A 330 -14.84 18.65 -7.56
CA THR A 330 -13.78 19.62 -7.36
C THR A 330 -13.96 20.32 -6.02
N ASN A 331 -12.83 20.62 -5.36
CA ASN A 331 -12.77 21.47 -4.19
C ASN A 331 -11.71 22.55 -4.43
N SER A 332 -12.15 23.65 -5.04
CA SER A 332 -11.27 24.77 -5.42
C SER A 332 -10.90 25.70 -4.26
N GLY A 333 -11.25 25.35 -3.02
CA GLY A 333 -10.90 26.15 -1.84
C GLY A 333 -11.68 27.46 -1.69
N SER A 334 -12.65 27.76 -2.57
CA SER A 334 -13.45 29.00 -2.52
C SER A 334 -14.57 28.99 -1.47
N ALA A 335 -14.75 27.89 -0.76
CA ALA A 335 -15.75 27.77 0.29
C ALA A 335 -15.15 27.92 1.69
N ARG A 336 -15.28 29.15 2.22
CA ARG A 336 -15.16 29.54 3.64
C ARG A 336 -13.83 29.28 4.33
N ARG A 337 -13.12 30.36 4.64
CA ARG A 337 -12.17 30.42 5.75
C ARG A 337 -12.90 30.09 7.07
N SER A 338 -13.07 28.83 7.37
CA SER A 338 -13.26 28.38 8.74
C SER A 338 -11.89 28.08 9.31
N ALA A 339 -11.59 28.68 10.47
CA ALA A 339 -10.31 28.58 11.14
C ALA A 339 -9.85 27.11 11.23
N ALA A 340 -8.62 26.85 10.80
CA ALA A 340 -8.02 25.54 10.93
C ALA A 340 -8.03 25.10 12.41
N PRO A 341 -8.56 23.93 12.75
CA PRO A 341 -8.39 23.39 14.11
C PRO A 341 -6.91 23.05 14.31
N ARG A 342 -6.32 23.62 15.33
CA ARG A 342 -4.99 23.18 15.81
C ARG A 342 -5.18 21.82 16.45
N TYR A 343 -4.76 20.77 15.79
CA TYR A 343 -4.76 19.44 16.38
C TYR A 343 -3.65 19.32 17.41
N ALA A 344 -4.06 19.29 18.69
CA ALA A 344 -3.36 18.57 19.74
C ALA A 344 -4.24 17.36 20.06
N TRP A 345 -3.85 16.17 19.64
CA TRP A 345 -4.50 14.93 20.02
C TRP A 345 -4.27 14.69 21.52
N SER A 346 -5.33 14.77 22.33
CA SER A 346 -5.39 14.16 23.65
C SER A 346 -6.29 12.94 23.55
N GLY A 347 -5.72 11.74 23.73
CA GLY A 347 -6.39 10.46 23.59
C GLY A 347 -7.65 10.30 24.45
N GLY A 348 -8.81 10.61 23.88
CA GLY A 348 -10.12 10.42 24.48
C GLY A 348 -10.86 9.27 23.80
N ASP A 349 -11.47 8.42 24.60
CA ASP A 349 -12.27 7.27 24.18
C ASP A 349 -13.45 7.71 23.29
N PRO A 350 -13.54 7.30 22.01
CA PRO A 350 -14.61 7.68 21.09
C PRO A 350 -15.99 7.12 21.45
N THR A 351 -16.11 6.23 22.44
CA THR A 351 -17.41 5.74 22.93
C THR A 351 -18.19 6.79 23.68
N ARG A 352 -17.53 7.91 24.06
CA ARG A 352 -18.17 9.02 24.79
C ARG A 352 -18.82 10.07 23.86
N ALA A 353 -18.51 10.05 22.55
CA ALA A 353 -19.05 11.00 21.56
C ALA A 353 -20.48 10.65 21.09
N GLU A 354 -20.99 9.45 21.36
CA GLU A 354 -22.36 9.05 20.98
C GLU A 354 -23.44 9.50 21.98
N ARG A 355 -23.09 10.16 23.06
CA ARG A 355 -24.05 10.50 24.14
C ARG A 355 -24.42 11.98 24.25
N VAL A 356 -24.02 12.83 23.32
CA VAL A 356 -24.40 14.25 23.31
C VAL A 356 -24.92 14.65 21.92
N GLN A 357 -26.09 14.13 21.56
CA GLN A 357 -27.04 14.79 20.67
C GLN A 357 -28.37 14.93 21.38
N GLY A 358 -28.36 15.78 22.36
CA GLY A 358 -29.56 16.39 22.89
C GLY A 358 -30.02 17.54 22.00
N CYS A 359 -31.20 17.45 21.49
CA CYS A 359 -31.87 18.50 20.73
C CYS A 359 -31.82 19.85 21.47
N SER A 360 -31.29 20.90 20.81
CA SER A 360 -31.71 22.26 21.16
C SER A 360 -32.42 22.84 19.94
N ALA A 361 -33.71 22.95 20.08
CA ALA A 361 -34.60 23.63 19.16
C ALA A 361 -34.50 25.14 19.37
N SER A 362 -34.27 25.89 18.27
CA SER A 362 -34.87 27.21 18.14
C SER A 362 -34.97 27.58 16.66
N GLY A 363 -36.21 27.70 16.18
CA GLY A 363 -36.54 28.53 15.02
C GLY A 363 -36.96 27.84 13.74
N ALA A 364 -38.27 27.53 13.63
CA ALA A 364 -39.13 27.60 12.45
C ALA A 364 -38.78 26.75 11.20
N SER A 365 -39.42 25.65 11.02
CA SER A 365 -40.44 25.30 10.02
C SER A 365 -40.66 23.79 9.99
N ALA A 366 -41.90 23.38 10.13
CA ALA A 366 -42.31 21.98 10.20
C ALA A 366 -42.20 21.26 8.85
N ALA A 367 -41.72 20.02 8.88
CA ALA A 367 -42.16 18.96 7.96
C ALA A 367 -41.83 17.57 8.52
N LEU A 368 -42.86 16.88 8.90
CA LEU A 368 -43.10 15.43 9.03
C LEU A 368 -41.96 14.48 9.44
N CYS A 369 -42.01 14.07 10.70
CA CYS A 369 -41.53 12.73 11.10
C CYS A 369 -42.70 11.74 10.92
N VAL A 370 -42.55 10.80 10.00
CA VAL A 370 -43.39 9.59 9.96
C VAL A 370 -42.60 8.47 10.63
N GLY A 371 -43.05 8.05 11.79
CA GLY A 371 -42.59 6.84 12.46
C GLY A 371 -43.30 5.63 11.86
N VAL A 372 -42.56 4.55 11.65
CA VAL A 372 -43.12 3.20 11.53
C VAL A 372 -42.40 2.33 12.55
N ARG A 373 -43.23 1.57 13.26
CA ARG A 373 -42.93 0.63 14.35
C ARG A 373 -42.00 -0.49 13.96
#